data_e66ecedf176db60a8a3085e4beff4564
#
_entry.id   e66ecedf176db60a8a3085e4beff4564
#
_cell.length_a   1.000
_cell.length_b   1.000
_cell.length_c   1.000
_cell.angle_alpha   90.00
_cell.angle_beta   90.00
_cell.angle_gamma   90.00
#
_symmetry.space_group_name_H-M   'P 1'
#
loop_
_entity.id
_entity.type
_entity.pdbx_description
1 polymer ?
#
loop_
_entity_poly.entity_id
_entity_poly.type
_entity_poly.pdbx_seq_one_letter_code
_entity_poly.pdbx_strand_id
1 'polypeptide(L)'
;PTEYTGVAELGFVADVGMVMAFMASITLLPALLMLLKPESEASDVGFDSLAPLDKYLADRRKIVLRTAALAGTAALILTLFLRFDSNPLNLRSPKMESVSTLFDLMKNPNTSPNTVDVTAPSLAAADALASKISAEPLVAQAITLSSFIPEDQDRKLALIADADGILDPTLNPIELMPPVNDQVIKESMAAAVPKLRQAAGNSTAKAAVDARRLADALEKLAAGSQEQRDLAGKALVPGLLTMLQQLTDSMKPQKITLNNIPAEMKADWIAKDGTARIQVFPKDTSNEPAALGAFSDQVLAVAPEASGAPITIRESGRTIVKAFIEAGVLSFIAIVLLLLVVLRRPGDVVRTLAPLVLAGLLTLAS
;
A
#
# COMPACT_ATOMS: atom_id res chain seq x y z
N PRO A 1 25.91 17.71 0.93
CA PRO A 1 25.47 17.58 -0.45
C PRO A 1 25.11 16.11 -0.72
N THR A 2 23.82 15.80 -0.60
CA THR A 2 23.27 14.48 -0.93
C THR A 2 22.29 14.63 -2.10
N GLU A 3 22.14 13.62 -2.92
CA GLU A 3 21.17 13.61 -4.04
C GLU A 3 19.71 13.66 -3.56
N TYR A 4 19.46 13.33 -2.27
CA TYR A 4 18.13 13.39 -1.69
C TYR A 4 17.86 14.78 -1.08
N THR A 5 17.09 15.61 -1.78
CA THR A 5 16.82 17.01 -1.46
C THR A 5 16.33 17.20 -0.02
N GLY A 6 15.40 16.37 0.46
CA GLY A 6 14.85 16.49 1.82
C GLY A 6 15.90 16.31 2.93
N VAL A 7 16.86 15.40 2.75
CA VAL A 7 17.98 15.22 3.70
C VAL A 7 18.94 16.40 3.61
N ALA A 8 19.20 16.92 2.40
CA ALA A 8 20.07 18.07 2.20
C ALA A 8 19.48 19.35 2.85
N GLU A 9 18.18 19.59 2.70
CA GLU A 9 17.49 20.73 3.32
C GLU A 9 17.47 20.63 4.85
N LEU A 10 17.15 19.43 5.38
CA LEU A 10 17.20 19.17 6.82
C LEU A 10 18.60 19.41 7.39
N GLY A 11 19.63 18.92 6.68
CA GLY A 11 21.03 19.15 7.04
C GLY A 11 21.37 20.63 7.08
N PHE A 12 20.98 21.40 6.06
CA PHE A 12 21.24 22.84 6.01
C PHE A 12 20.58 23.59 7.17
N VAL A 13 19.31 23.28 7.48
CA VAL A 13 18.61 23.90 8.63
C VAL A 13 19.29 23.55 9.95
N ALA A 14 19.71 22.28 10.11
CA ALA A 14 20.44 21.86 11.30
C ALA A 14 21.80 22.53 11.43
N ASP A 15 22.56 22.67 10.34
CA ASP A 15 23.87 23.33 10.33
C ASP A 15 23.75 24.83 10.74
N VAL A 16 22.79 25.54 10.17
CA VAL A 16 22.53 26.96 10.53
C VAL A 16 22.14 27.05 12.01
N GLY A 17 21.27 26.16 12.50
CA GLY A 17 20.86 26.07 13.90
C GLY A 17 22.06 25.82 14.85
N MET A 18 22.97 24.92 14.48
CA MET A 18 24.17 24.61 15.25
C MET A 18 25.16 25.81 15.29
N VAL A 19 25.36 26.48 14.16
CA VAL A 19 26.20 27.69 14.12
C VAL A 19 25.61 28.78 15.03
N MET A 20 24.30 29.00 14.97
CA MET A 20 23.62 29.96 15.87
C MET A 20 23.77 29.56 17.34
N ALA A 21 23.57 28.29 17.67
CA ALA A 21 23.74 27.78 19.03
C ALA A 21 25.18 27.93 19.53
N PHE A 22 26.17 27.67 18.67
CA PHE A 22 27.57 27.85 18.98
C PHE A 22 27.89 29.34 19.26
N MET A 23 27.45 30.24 18.37
CA MET A 23 27.62 31.67 18.54
C MET A 23 26.96 32.19 19.83
N ALA A 24 25.74 31.72 20.12
CA ALA A 24 25.07 32.05 21.37
C ALA A 24 25.83 31.52 22.61
N SER A 25 26.39 30.33 22.53
CA SER A 25 27.15 29.73 23.64
C SER A 25 28.45 30.49 23.97
N ILE A 26 29.15 30.99 22.95
CA ILE A 26 30.40 31.74 23.16
C ILE A 26 30.20 33.24 23.47
N THR A 27 29.00 33.78 23.17
CA THR A 27 28.70 35.21 23.39
C THR A 27 27.72 35.41 24.55
N LEU A 28 26.54 34.81 24.46
CA LEU A 28 25.46 35.02 25.41
C LEU A 28 25.74 34.34 26.76
N LEU A 29 26.26 33.11 26.76
CA LEU A 29 26.53 32.39 28.01
C LEU A 29 27.54 33.09 28.90
N PRO A 30 28.73 33.54 28.41
CA PRO A 30 29.65 34.32 29.24
C PRO A 30 29.04 35.64 29.71
N ALA A 31 28.27 36.35 28.87
CA ALA A 31 27.60 37.58 29.25
C ALA A 31 26.57 37.35 30.36
N LEU A 32 25.78 36.29 30.29
CA LEU A 32 24.83 35.88 31.33
C LEU A 32 25.53 35.50 32.63
N LEU A 33 26.64 34.78 32.57
CA LEU A 33 27.43 34.43 33.76
C LEU A 33 28.01 35.65 34.44
N MET A 34 28.47 36.66 33.65
CA MET A 34 28.92 37.94 34.19
C MET A 34 27.80 38.76 34.84
N LEU A 35 26.60 38.71 34.24
CA LEU A 35 25.43 39.45 34.71
C LEU A 35 24.81 38.83 35.96
N LEU A 36 24.61 37.54 35.94
CA LEU A 36 23.91 36.79 36.99
C LEU A 36 24.82 36.43 38.17
N LYS A 37 26.14 36.39 37.94
CA LYS A 37 27.16 36.05 38.96
C LYS A 37 26.73 34.87 39.82
N PRO A 38 26.44 33.69 39.22
CA PRO A 38 26.05 32.55 39.99
C PRO A 38 27.12 32.22 41.04
N GLU A 39 26.68 31.85 42.22
CA GLU A 39 27.61 31.38 43.28
C GLU A 39 28.36 30.16 42.75
N SER A 40 29.70 30.12 42.92
CA SER A 40 30.46 28.96 42.50
C SER A 40 30.12 27.80 43.43
N GLU A 41 29.68 26.66 42.89
CA GLU A 41 29.51 25.47 43.65
C GLU A 41 30.86 25.04 44.27
N ALA A 42 30.91 24.97 45.58
CA ALA A 42 32.11 24.57 46.31
C ALA A 42 32.25 23.01 46.40
N SER A 43 31.32 22.29 45.80
CA SER A 43 31.30 20.82 45.80
C SER A 43 31.70 20.25 44.42
N ASP A 44 32.32 19.08 44.43
CA ASP A 44 32.66 18.36 43.21
C ASP A 44 31.39 18.13 42.37
N VAL A 45 31.50 18.45 41.06
CA VAL A 45 30.39 18.28 40.13
C VAL A 45 30.17 16.77 39.91
N GLY A 46 29.10 16.23 40.43
CA GLY A 46 28.73 14.81 40.27
C GLY A 46 27.56 14.40 41.17
N PHE A 47 27.06 13.22 40.94
CA PHE A 47 26.05 12.59 41.80
C PHE A 47 26.73 11.63 42.77
N ASP A 48 26.83 11.96 44.01
CA ASP A 48 27.42 11.11 45.08
C ASP A 48 26.81 9.70 45.13
N SER A 49 25.54 9.60 44.71
CA SER A 49 24.83 8.33 44.61
C SER A 49 25.41 7.39 43.54
N LEU A 50 26.13 7.93 42.51
CA LEU A 50 26.76 7.15 41.45
C LEU A 50 28.24 6.80 41.73
N ALA A 51 28.86 7.40 42.76
CA ALA A 51 30.24 7.11 43.16
C ALA A 51 30.52 5.59 43.38
N PRO A 52 29.61 4.77 43.99
CA PRO A 52 29.83 3.35 44.08
C PRO A 52 29.87 2.62 42.75
N LEU A 53 29.07 3.09 41.75
CA LEU A 53 29.04 2.58 40.38
C LEU A 53 30.36 2.86 39.68
N ASP A 54 30.86 4.08 39.78
CA ASP A 54 32.14 4.47 39.16
C ASP A 54 33.30 3.63 39.72
N LYS A 55 33.34 3.43 41.02
CA LYS A 55 34.34 2.58 41.67
C LYS A 55 34.22 1.11 41.19
N TYR A 56 33.00 0.58 41.11
CA TYR A 56 32.78 -0.79 40.63
C TYR A 56 33.24 -0.95 39.16
N LEU A 57 32.91 0.01 38.31
CA LEU A 57 33.33 0.00 36.88
C LEU A 57 34.86 0.14 36.74
N ALA A 58 35.49 1.01 37.52
CA ALA A 58 36.94 1.18 37.56
C ALA A 58 37.68 -0.07 38.02
N ASP A 59 37.22 -0.71 39.11
CA ASP A 59 37.80 -1.92 39.65
C ASP A 59 37.65 -3.12 38.66
N ARG A 60 36.56 -3.17 37.92
CA ARG A 60 36.26 -4.24 36.97
C ARG A 60 36.47 -3.85 35.51
N ARG A 61 37.29 -2.83 35.25
CA ARG A 61 37.55 -2.28 33.86
C ARG A 61 37.83 -3.32 32.82
N LYS A 62 38.54 -4.42 33.13
CA LYS A 62 38.85 -5.49 32.17
C LYS A 62 37.57 -6.27 31.75
N ILE A 63 36.64 -6.47 32.69
CA ILE A 63 35.35 -7.12 32.39
C ILE A 63 34.49 -6.19 31.52
N VAL A 64 34.39 -4.91 31.94
CA VAL A 64 33.62 -3.90 31.19
C VAL A 64 34.10 -3.79 29.75
N LEU A 65 35.44 -3.70 29.54
CA LEU A 65 36.01 -3.66 28.19
C LEU A 65 35.75 -4.93 27.39
N ARG A 66 35.82 -6.11 28.02
CA ARG A 66 35.51 -7.37 27.32
C ARG A 66 34.05 -7.49 26.94
N THR A 67 33.13 -7.10 27.83
CA THR A 67 31.69 -7.12 27.54
C THR A 67 31.33 -6.10 26.47
N ALA A 68 31.92 -4.89 26.50
CA ALA A 68 31.73 -3.88 25.46
C ALA A 68 32.26 -4.36 24.10
N ALA A 69 33.46 -4.99 24.08
CA ALA A 69 34.02 -5.57 22.85
C ALA A 69 33.14 -6.69 22.28
N LEU A 70 32.65 -7.59 23.17
CA LEU A 70 31.74 -8.68 22.77
C LEU A 70 30.41 -8.12 22.22
N ALA A 71 29.82 -7.16 22.92
CA ALA A 71 28.60 -6.50 22.48
C ALA A 71 28.78 -5.76 21.14
N GLY A 72 29.89 -5.05 20.98
CA GLY A 72 30.24 -4.37 19.73
C GLY A 72 30.45 -5.34 18.56
N THR A 73 31.11 -6.48 18.83
CA THR A 73 31.28 -7.52 17.81
C THR A 73 29.94 -8.16 17.42
N ALA A 74 29.11 -8.47 18.40
CA ALA A 74 27.77 -9.00 18.16
C ALA A 74 26.91 -7.99 17.36
N ALA A 75 26.93 -6.71 17.73
CA ALA A 75 26.21 -5.65 17.02
C ALA A 75 26.72 -5.51 15.58
N LEU A 76 28.06 -5.57 15.35
CA LEU A 76 28.64 -5.53 14.00
C LEU A 76 28.16 -6.71 13.15
N ILE A 77 28.05 -7.91 13.74
CA ILE A 77 27.51 -9.08 13.02
C ILE A 77 26.03 -8.86 12.70
N LEU A 78 25.24 -8.35 13.63
CA LEU A 78 23.81 -8.08 13.44
C LEU A 78 23.54 -7.03 12.36
N THR A 79 24.41 -6.01 12.21
CA THR A 79 24.27 -5.02 11.14
C THR A 79 24.38 -5.62 9.74
N LEU A 80 25.01 -6.80 9.56
CA LEU A 80 25.04 -7.49 8.28
C LEU A 80 23.68 -8.07 7.86
N PHE A 81 22.78 -8.24 8.80
CA PHE A 81 21.42 -8.74 8.56
C PHE A 81 20.38 -7.61 8.51
N LEU A 82 20.80 -6.36 8.67
CA LEU A 82 19.93 -5.21 8.61
C LEU A 82 19.29 -5.09 7.22
N ARG A 83 17.97 -5.04 7.18
CA ARG A 83 17.19 -4.79 5.98
C ARG A 83 16.44 -3.48 6.11
N PHE A 84 16.68 -2.58 5.19
CA PHE A 84 15.94 -1.32 5.15
C PHE A 84 14.63 -1.53 4.39
N ASP A 85 13.51 -1.32 5.07
CA ASP A 85 12.19 -1.29 4.43
C ASP A 85 11.87 0.13 3.99
N SER A 86 11.88 0.36 2.69
CA SER A 86 11.59 1.66 2.08
C SER A 86 10.11 1.89 1.80
N ASN A 87 9.25 0.89 2.06
CA ASN A 87 7.83 1.01 1.78
C ASN A 87 7.10 1.80 2.89
N PRO A 88 6.63 3.04 2.61
CA PRO A 88 5.99 3.87 3.61
C PRO A 88 4.66 3.29 4.12
N LEU A 89 4.06 2.35 3.40
CA LEU A 89 2.83 1.68 3.82
C LEU A 89 3.05 0.81 5.06
N ASN A 90 4.23 0.18 5.17
CA ASN A 90 4.59 -0.67 6.30
C ASN A 90 4.82 0.11 7.61
N LEU A 91 4.99 1.44 7.53
CA LEU A 91 5.07 2.33 8.69
C LEU A 91 3.70 2.68 9.27
N ARG A 92 2.62 2.36 8.57
CA ARG A 92 1.26 2.65 9.02
C ARG A 92 0.68 1.47 9.78
N SER A 93 -0.16 1.76 10.76
CA SER A 93 -0.84 0.71 11.52
C SER A 93 -1.82 -0.07 10.63
N PRO A 94 -1.69 -1.41 10.52
CA PRO A 94 -2.62 -2.23 9.74
C PRO A 94 -4.04 -2.27 10.33
N LYS A 95 -4.24 -1.75 11.55
CA LYS A 95 -5.56 -1.66 12.21
C LYS A 95 -6.37 -0.45 11.74
N MET A 96 -5.78 0.49 11.01
CA MET A 96 -6.54 1.60 10.40
C MET A 96 -7.41 1.05 9.28
N GLU A 97 -8.69 1.45 9.24
CA GLU A 97 -9.67 0.99 8.25
C GLU A 97 -9.16 1.19 6.81
N SER A 98 -8.62 2.37 6.50
CA SER A 98 -8.07 2.66 5.17
C SER A 98 -6.91 1.74 4.77
N VAL A 99 -6.05 1.38 5.73
CA VAL A 99 -4.90 0.49 5.49
C VAL A 99 -5.36 -0.96 5.34
N SER A 100 -6.27 -1.43 6.21
CA SER A 100 -6.81 -2.78 6.12
C SER A 100 -7.59 -3.00 4.82
N THR A 101 -8.40 -2.02 4.41
CA THR A 101 -9.12 -2.06 3.13
C THR A 101 -8.17 -2.08 1.94
N LEU A 102 -7.09 -1.27 1.98
CA LEU A 102 -6.06 -1.31 0.94
C LEU A 102 -5.39 -2.69 0.85
N PHE A 103 -5.02 -3.29 1.98
CA PHE A 103 -4.45 -4.65 1.98
C PHE A 103 -5.45 -5.70 1.47
N ASP A 104 -6.74 -5.54 1.73
CA ASP A 104 -7.76 -6.44 1.16
C ASP A 104 -7.87 -6.27 -0.36
N LEU A 105 -7.83 -5.05 -0.87
CA LEU A 105 -7.81 -4.79 -2.32
C LEU A 105 -6.54 -5.34 -2.98
N MET A 106 -5.40 -5.27 -2.30
CA MET A 106 -4.12 -5.77 -2.82
C MET A 106 -4.08 -7.30 -2.98
N LYS A 107 -4.95 -8.05 -2.31
CA LYS A 107 -5.06 -9.52 -2.48
C LYS A 107 -5.45 -9.94 -3.90
N ASN A 108 -6.08 -9.05 -4.66
CA ASN A 108 -6.40 -9.28 -6.06
C ASN A 108 -5.40 -8.51 -6.94
N PRO A 109 -4.66 -9.19 -7.84
CA PRO A 109 -3.72 -8.53 -8.74
C PRO A 109 -4.32 -7.35 -9.51
N ASN A 110 -5.58 -7.46 -9.94
CA ASN A 110 -6.26 -6.44 -10.75
C ASN A 110 -6.62 -5.16 -9.97
N THR A 111 -6.62 -5.20 -8.66
CA THR A 111 -6.91 -4.05 -7.79
C THR A 111 -5.70 -3.59 -6.98
N SER A 112 -4.56 -4.26 -7.14
CA SER A 112 -3.31 -3.89 -6.49
C SER A 112 -2.77 -2.57 -7.03
N PRO A 113 -2.35 -1.62 -6.19
CA PRO A 113 -1.67 -0.40 -6.61
C PRO A 113 -0.21 -0.63 -7.01
N ASN A 114 0.32 -1.83 -6.77
CA ASN A 114 1.72 -2.19 -7.06
C ASN A 114 1.91 -2.52 -8.55
N THR A 115 1.42 -1.65 -9.43
CA THR A 115 1.57 -1.79 -10.87
C THR A 115 2.79 -1.03 -11.38
N VAL A 116 3.30 -1.49 -12.51
CA VAL A 116 4.37 -0.81 -13.25
C VAL A 116 3.79 -0.34 -14.58
N ASP A 117 4.06 0.90 -14.93
CA ASP A 117 3.67 1.50 -16.20
C ASP A 117 4.86 1.53 -17.16
N VAL A 118 4.60 1.13 -18.40
CA VAL A 118 5.55 1.16 -19.49
C VAL A 118 4.92 1.95 -20.64
N THR A 119 5.70 2.72 -21.36
CA THR A 119 5.24 3.47 -22.51
C THR A 119 5.82 2.91 -23.82
N ALA A 120 5.05 3.00 -24.90
CA ALA A 120 5.49 2.62 -26.23
C ALA A 120 5.04 3.66 -27.26
N PRO A 121 5.74 3.83 -28.40
CA PRO A 121 5.49 4.91 -29.33
C PRO A 121 4.16 4.79 -30.10
N SER A 122 3.47 3.68 -29.99
CA SER A 122 2.14 3.46 -30.58
C SER A 122 1.42 2.32 -29.87
N LEU A 123 0.09 2.21 -30.05
CA LEU A 123 -0.70 1.11 -29.49
C LEU A 123 -0.24 -0.26 -30.01
N ALA A 124 0.10 -0.38 -31.29
CA ALA A 124 0.60 -1.64 -31.87
C ALA A 124 1.95 -2.06 -31.25
N ALA A 125 2.84 -1.09 -31.00
CA ALA A 125 4.10 -1.35 -30.30
C ALA A 125 3.85 -1.71 -28.83
N ALA A 126 2.87 -1.07 -28.19
CA ALA A 126 2.46 -1.39 -26.81
C ALA A 126 1.91 -2.82 -26.72
N ASP A 127 1.06 -3.24 -27.64
CA ASP A 127 0.51 -4.61 -27.65
C ASP A 127 1.62 -5.66 -27.84
N ALA A 128 2.57 -5.42 -28.73
CA ALA A 128 3.70 -6.30 -28.94
C ALA A 128 4.62 -6.39 -27.72
N LEU A 129 4.85 -5.25 -27.03
CA LEU A 129 5.66 -5.19 -25.82
C LEU A 129 4.92 -5.82 -24.62
N ALA A 130 3.62 -5.55 -24.47
CA ALA A 130 2.76 -6.15 -23.43
C ALA A 130 2.74 -7.68 -23.52
N SER A 131 2.71 -8.22 -24.74
CA SER A 131 2.78 -9.66 -24.98
C SER A 131 4.11 -10.27 -24.49
N LYS A 132 5.24 -9.57 -24.70
CA LYS A 132 6.54 -10.00 -24.20
C LYS A 132 6.61 -9.93 -22.68
N ILE A 133 6.15 -8.84 -22.08
CA ILE A 133 6.14 -8.64 -20.63
C ILE A 133 5.22 -9.67 -19.95
N SER A 134 4.06 -9.98 -20.54
CA SER A 134 3.12 -10.97 -20.01
C SER A 134 3.69 -12.40 -19.99
N ALA A 135 4.74 -12.69 -20.77
CA ALA A 135 5.41 -13.98 -20.75
C ALA A 135 6.37 -14.15 -19.56
N GLU A 136 6.66 -13.06 -18.85
CA GLU A 136 7.58 -13.07 -17.72
C GLU A 136 6.98 -13.77 -16.47
N PRO A 137 7.75 -14.62 -15.76
CA PRO A 137 7.23 -15.47 -14.69
C PRO A 137 6.57 -14.74 -13.52
N LEU A 138 7.05 -13.53 -13.19
CA LEU A 138 6.57 -12.73 -12.06
C LEU A 138 5.45 -11.74 -12.44
N VAL A 139 5.07 -11.71 -13.72
CA VAL A 139 3.99 -10.89 -14.25
C VAL A 139 2.70 -11.70 -14.26
N ALA A 140 1.61 -11.13 -13.73
CA ALA A 140 0.28 -11.70 -13.84
C ALA A 140 -0.32 -11.40 -15.21
N GLN A 141 -0.23 -10.15 -15.63
CA GLN A 141 -0.70 -9.65 -16.92
C GLN A 141 -0.09 -8.29 -17.22
N ALA A 142 0.00 -7.96 -18.52
CA ALA A 142 0.28 -6.63 -18.99
C ALA A 142 -0.87 -6.20 -19.92
N ILE A 143 -1.53 -5.12 -19.59
CA ILE A 143 -2.72 -4.64 -20.32
C ILE A 143 -2.42 -3.34 -21.07
N THR A 144 -3.08 -3.19 -22.19
CA THR A 144 -3.08 -1.99 -23.03
C THR A 144 -4.52 -1.56 -23.31
N LEU A 145 -4.73 -0.49 -24.08
CA LEU A 145 -6.08 -0.14 -24.54
C LEU A 145 -6.75 -1.27 -25.33
N SER A 146 -5.99 -2.06 -26.08
CA SER A 146 -6.51 -3.20 -26.85
C SER A 146 -7.08 -4.30 -25.95
N SER A 147 -6.62 -4.42 -24.71
CA SER A 147 -7.10 -5.42 -23.75
C SER A 147 -8.56 -5.21 -23.32
N PHE A 148 -9.12 -4.00 -23.55
CA PHE A 148 -10.53 -3.71 -23.29
C PHE A 148 -11.45 -4.12 -24.45
N ILE A 149 -10.89 -4.61 -25.56
CA ILE A 149 -11.66 -5.13 -26.68
C ILE A 149 -11.83 -6.64 -26.47
N PRO A 150 -13.04 -7.13 -26.21
CA PRO A 150 -13.26 -8.55 -25.98
C PRO A 150 -12.91 -9.39 -27.21
N GLU A 151 -12.31 -10.53 -27.00
CA GLU A 151 -12.10 -11.54 -28.06
C GLU A 151 -13.42 -12.25 -28.41
N ASP A 152 -13.48 -12.82 -29.60
CA ASP A 152 -14.62 -13.61 -30.11
C ASP A 152 -15.97 -12.90 -30.02
N GLN A 153 -15.99 -11.56 -30.22
CA GLN A 153 -17.19 -10.75 -30.07
C GLN A 153 -18.36 -11.22 -30.92
N ASP A 154 -18.12 -11.60 -32.18
CA ASP A 154 -19.20 -12.01 -33.09
C ASP A 154 -19.94 -13.25 -32.57
N ARG A 155 -19.21 -14.22 -32.01
CA ARG A 155 -19.80 -15.40 -31.38
C ARG A 155 -20.53 -15.05 -30.07
N LYS A 156 -19.93 -14.21 -29.23
CA LYS A 156 -20.55 -13.79 -27.96
C LYS A 156 -21.82 -12.98 -28.20
N LEU A 157 -21.82 -12.09 -29.18
CA LEU A 157 -22.97 -11.28 -29.56
C LEU A 157 -24.11 -12.14 -30.11
N ALA A 158 -23.81 -13.18 -30.92
CA ALA A 158 -24.81 -14.13 -31.39
C ALA A 158 -25.47 -14.89 -30.24
N LEU A 159 -24.68 -15.40 -29.26
CA LEU A 159 -25.22 -16.07 -28.09
C LEU A 159 -26.09 -15.16 -27.21
N ILE A 160 -25.72 -13.88 -27.07
CA ILE A 160 -26.50 -12.90 -26.33
C ILE A 160 -27.81 -12.60 -27.07
N ALA A 161 -27.79 -12.47 -28.41
CA ALA A 161 -28.97 -12.28 -29.22
C ALA A 161 -29.95 -13.45 -29.14
N ASP A 162 -29.45 -14.68 -29.09
CA ASP A 162 -30.28 -15.86 -28.87
C ASP A 162 -30.92 -15.83 -27.46
N ALA A 163 -30.18 -15.44 -26.46
CA ALA A 163 -30.70 -15.29 -25.09
C ALA A 163 -31.73 -14.13 -25.01
N ASP A 164 -31.51 -13.01 -25.67
CA ASP A 164 -32.44 -11.89 -25.78
C ASP A 164 -33.77 -12.35 -26.37
N GLY A 165 -33.72 -13.11 -27.48
CA GLY A 165 -34.93 -13.66 -28.11
C GLY A 165 -35.77 -14.53 -27.17
N ILE A 166 -35.18 -15.23 -26.21
CA ILE A 166 -35.85 -16.05 -25.21
C ILE A 166 -36.41 -15.20 -24.06
N LEU A 167 -35.65 -14.19 -23.62
CA LEU A 167 -35.93 -13.40 -22.41
C LEU A 167 -36.77 -12.17 -22.69
N ASP A 168 -36.68 -11.57 -23.87
CA ASP A 168 -37.34 -10.31 -24.23
C ASP A 168 -38.88 -10.33 -23.99
N PRO A 169 -39.63 -11.39 -24.34
CA PRO A 169 -41.08 -11.43 -24.03
C PRO A 169 -41.41 -11.32 -22.53
N THR A 170 -40.45 -11.74 -21.67
CA THR A 170 -40.62 -11.68 -20.21
C THR A 170 -40.12 -10.36 -19.65
N LEU A 171 -39.03 -9.81 -20.20
CA LEU A 171 -38.43 -8.56 -19.74
C LEU A 171 -39.16 -7.33 -20.26
N ASN A 172 -39.72 -7.39 -21.48
CA ASN A 172 -40.46 -6.34 -22.16
C ASN A 172 -41.84 -6.85 -22.61
N PRO A 173 -42.75 -7.18 -21.67
CA PRO A 173 -44.08 -7.70 -22.01
C PRO A 173 -44.89 -6.67 -22.84
N ILE A 174 -45.51 -7.13 -23.93
CA ILE A 174 -46.29 -6.31 -24.85
C ILE A 174 -47.56 -5.75 -24.13
N GLU A 175 -48.14 -6.53 -23.22
CA GLU A 175 -49.24 -6.13 -22.39
C GLU A 175 -48.78 -5.93 -20.95
N LEU A 176 -48.93 -4.70 -20.48
CA LEU A 176 -48.71 -4.41 -19.05
C LEU A 176 -49.88 -5.02 -18.27
N MET A 177 -49.59 -5.94 -17.37
CA MET A 177 -50.56 -6.43 -16.45
C MET A 177 -51.14 -5.27 -15.62
N PRO A 178 -52.46 -5.28 -15.28
CA PRO A 178 -53.01 -4.26 -14.42
C PRO A 178 -52.30 -4.25 -13.06
N PRO A 179 -52.28 -3.12 -12.36
CA PRO A 179 -51.68 -3.03 -11.04
C PRO A 179 -52.16 -4.15 -10.13
N VAL A 180 -51.23 -4.89 -9.55
CA VAL A 180 -51.56 -6.03 -8.67
C VAL A 180 -52.18 -5.49 -7.39
N ASN A 181 -53.42 -5.93 -7.04
CA ASN A 181 -54.05 -5.57 -5.80
C ASN A 181 -53.49 -6.40 -4.63
N ASP A 182 -53.75 -5.94 -3.39
CA ASP A 182 -53.21 -6.58 -2.18
C ASP A 182 -53.66 -8.03 -2.03
N GLN A 183 -54.85 -8.38 -2.47
CA GLN A 183 -55.38 -9.75 -2.41
C GLN A 183 -54.55 -10.70 -3.30
N VAL A 184 -54.21 -10.28 -4.51
CA VAL A 184 -53.39 -11.07 -5.44
C VAL A 184 -51.95 -11.21 -4.90
N ILE A 185 -51.41 -10.19 -4.27
CA ILE A 185 -50.08 -10.23 -3.61
C ILE A 185 -50.12 -11.29 -2.49
N LYS A 186 -51.12 -11.26 -1.64
CA LYS A 186 -51.31 -12.19 -0.55
C LYS A 186 -51.44 -13.64 -1.02
N GLU A 187 -52.25 -13.88 -2.06
CA GLU A 187 -52.46 -15.20 -2.66
C GLU A 187 -51.17 -15.74 -3.31
N SER A 188 -50.41 -14.86 -4.00
CA SER A 188 -49.15 -15.19 -4.61
C SER A 188 -48.09 -15.57 -3.58
N MET A 189 -48.00 -14.84 -2.46
CA MET A 189 -47.12 -15.18 -1.34
C MET A 189 -47.52 -16.53 -0.73
N ALA A 190 -48.79 -16.73 -0.47
CA ALA A 190 -49.31 -18.00 0.08
C ALA A 190 -49.03 -19.19 -0.85
N ALA A 191 -49.14 -19.03 -2.17
CA ALA A 191 -48.84 -20.06 -3.16
C ALA A 191 -47.32 -20.33 -3.30
N ALA A 192 -46.44 -19.37 -3.02
CA ALA A 192 -45.01 -19.56 -3.07
C ALA A 192 -44.44 -20.35 -1.88
N VAL A 193 -45.06 -20.23 -0.69
CA VAL A 193 -44.60 -20.89 0.55
C VAL A 193 -44.47 -22.38 0.43
N PRO A 194 -45.47 -23.17 0.00
CA PRO A 194 -45.36 -24.62 -0.13
C PRO A 194 -44.32 -25.03 -1.19
N LYS A 195 -44.22 -24.28 -2.28
CA LYS A 195 -43.20 -24.55 -3.34
C LYS A 195 -41.77 -24.40 -2.82
N LEU A 196 -41.51 -23.32 -2.04
CA LEU A 196 -40.20 -23.12 -1.42
C LEU A 196 -39.86 -24.21 -0.41
N ARG A 197 -40.81 -24.58 0.45
CA ARG A 197 -40.63 -25.68 1.42
C ARG A 197 -40.42 -27.03 0.74
N GLN A 198 -41.15 -27.31 -0.33
CA GLN A 198 -40.98 -28.52 -1.12
C GLN A 198 -39.59 -28.58 -1.81
N ALA A 199 -39.18 -27.48 -2.44
CA ALA A 199 -37.85 -27.38 -3.08
C ALA A 199 -36.71 -27.51 -2.08
N ALA A 200 -36.85 -26.93 -0.87
CA ALA A 200 -35.86 -27.06 0.19
C ALA A 200 -35.75 -28.46 0.78
N GLY A 201 -36.85 -29.19 0.85
CA GLY A 201 -36.92 -30.51 1.46
C GLY A 201 -36.28 -30.55 2.86
N ASN A 202 -35.60 -31.65 3.17
CA ASN A 202 -34.89 -31.86 4.43
C ASN A 202 -33.38 -31.51 4.33
N SER A 203 -32.93 -30.90 3.23
CA SER A 203 -31.51 -30.56 3.02
C SER A 203 -31.00 -29.54 4.05
N THR A 204 -29.78 -29.75 4.53
CA THR A 204 -29.06 -28.84 5.43
C THR A 204 -28.18 -27.85 4.69
N ALA A 205 -28.13 -27.92 3.35
CA ALA A 205 -27.40 -26.97 2.54
C ALA A 205 -27.90 -25.53 2.79
N LYS A 206 -27.02 -24.56 2.76
CA LYS A 206 -27.33 -23.14 3.04
C LYS A 206 -28.51 -22.64 2.21
N ALA A 207 -28.56 -22.95 0.93
CA ALA A 207 -29.66 -22.57 0.04
C ALA A 207 -31.03 -23.11 0.50
N ALA A 208 -31.09 -24.35 0.99
CA ALA A 208 -32.31 -24.97 1.49
C ALA A 208 -32.76 -24.34 2.83
N VAL A 209 -31.80 -23.99 3.71
CA VAL A 209 -32.08 -23.27 4.97
C VAL A 209 -32.63 -21.89 4.66
N ASP A 210 -32.01 -21.16 3.73
CA ASP A 210 -32.44 -19.83 3.34
C ASP A 210 -33.81 -19.86 2.64
N ALA A 211 -34.10 -20.87 1.82
CA ALA A 211 -35.43 -21.06 1.20
C ALA A 211 -36.54 -21.30 2.25
N ARG A 212 -36.27 -22.08 3.31
CA ARG A 212 -37.24 -22.26 4.41
C ARG A 212 -37.45 -20.94 5.18
N ARG A 213 -36.38 -20.20 5.48
CA ARG A 213 -36.48 -18.88 6.11
C ARG A 213 -37.29 -17.88 5.30
N LEU A 214 -37.09 -17.91 3.96
CA LEU A 214 -37.89 -17.09 3.04
C LEU A 214 -39.37 -17.51 3.07
N ALA A 215 -39.67 -18.82 3.05
CA ALA A 215 -41.03 -19.33 3.14
C ALA A 215 -41.71 -18.84 4.44
N ASP A 216 -41.03 -18.92 5.58
CA ASP A 216 -41.55 -18.48 6.88
C ASP A 216 -41.78 -16.94 6.91
N ALA A 217 -40.88 -16.18 6.29
CA ALA A 217 -41.03 -14.72 6.16
C ALA A 217 -42.23 -14.33 5.27
N LEU A 218 -42.41 -15.01 4.13
CA LEU A 218 -43.54 -14.79 3.21
C LEU A 218 -44.87 -15.17 3.87
N GLU A 219 -44.93 -16.25 4.63
CA GLU A 219 -46.13 -16.68 5.37
C GLU A 219 -46.51 -15.62 6.40
N LYS A 220 -45.55 -15.10 7.18
CA LYS A 220 -45.80 -14.01 8.14
C LYS A 220 -46.27 -12.74 7.44
N LEU A 221 -45.68 -12.38 6.31
CA LEU A 221 -46.01 -11.19 5.55
C LEU A 221 -47.42 -11.31 4.91
N ALA A 222 -47.77 -12.51 4.39
CA ALA A 222 -49.09 -12.80 3.87
C ALA A 222 -50.19 -12.70 4.94
N ALA A 223 -49.90 -13.15 6.17
CA ALA A 223 -50.81 -13.02 7.33
C ALA A 223 -50.84 -11.61 7.94
N GLY A 224 -49.86 -10.76 7.62
CA GLY A 224 -49.75 -9.40 8.15
C GLY A 224 -50.75 -8.39 7.56
N SER A 225 -50.58 -7.13 7.88
CA SER A 225 -51.41 -6.03 7.34
C SER A 225 -50.96 -5.66 5.91
N GLN A 226 -51.84 -4.99 5.16
CA GLN A 226 -51.53 -4.42 3.86
C GLN A 226 -50.35 -3.45 3.95
N GLU A 227 -50.34 -2.59 4.99
CA GLU A 227 -49.26 -1.62 5.21
C GLU A 227 -47.88 -2.30 5.31
N GLN A 228 -47.79 -3.47 5.98
CA GLN A 228 -46.56 -4.23 6.08
C GLN A 228 -46.13 -4.80 4.71
N ARG A 229 -47.08 -5.24 3.88
CA ARG A 229 -46.80 -5.70 2.51
C ARG A 229 -46.38 -4.55 1.61
N ASP A 230 -47.00 -3.39 1.72
CA ASP A 230 -46.62 -2.19 0.97
C ASP A 230 -45.20 -1.71 1.34
N LEU A 231 -44.86 -1.77 2.63
CA LEU A 231 -43.51 -1.43 3.09
C LEU A 231 -42.45 -2.41 2.55
N ALA A 232 -42.77 -3.70 2.59
CA ALA A 232 -41.90 -4.71 2.00
C ALA A 232 -41.74 -4.54 0.48
N GLY A 233 -42.83 -4.23 -0.23
CA GLY A 233 -42.80 -3.91 -1.65
C GLY A 233 -41.90 -2.71 -1.97
N LYS A 234 -42.05 -1.61 -1.22
CA LYS A 234 -41.19 -0.42 -1.37
C LYS A 234 -39.71 -0.70 -1.09
N ALA A 235 -39.40 -1.65 -0.22
CA ALA A 235 -38.05 -2.02 0.09
C ALA A 235 -37.40 -2.95 -0.96
N LEU A 236 -38.17 -3.88 -1.54
CA LEU A 236 -37.63 -4.97 -2.37
C LEU A 236 -37.81 -4.75 -3.88
N VAL A 237 -38.99 -4.22 -4.29
CA VAL A 237 -39.33 -4.09 -5.71
C VAL A 237 -38.44 -3.13 -6.49
N PRO A 238 -38.04 -1.97 -5.97
CA PRO A 238 -37.16 -1.06 -6.71
C PRO A 238 -35.80 -1.70 -7.07
N GLY A 239 -35.22 -2.46 -6.14
CA GLY A 239 -33.97 -3.18 -6.40
C GLY A 239 -34.13 -4.25 -7.50
N LEU A 240 -35.25 -4.98 -7.50
CA LEU A 240 -35.56 -5.94 -8.55
C LEU A 240 -35.75 -5.26 -9.90
N LEU A 241 -36.50 -4.16 -9.95
CA LEU A 241 -36.69 -3.41 -11.20
C LEU A 241 -35.36 -2.88 -11.76
N THR A 242 -34.48 -2.39 -10.90
CA THR A 242 -33.14 -1.96 -11.32
C THR A 242 -32.34 -3.13 -11.91
N MET A 243 -32.38 -4.31 -11.27
CA MET A 243 -31.71 -5.51 -11.80
C MET A 243 -32.28 -5.94 -13.15
N LEU A 244 -33.60 -5.94 -13.29
CA LEU A 244 -34.27 -6.30 -14.55
C LEU A 244 -33.92 -5.32 -15.66
N GLN A 245 -33.89 -4.01 -15.36
CA GLN A 245 -33.45 -3.00 -16.32
C GLN A 245 -31.99 -3.22 -16.75
N GLN A 246 -31.09 -3.45 -15.79
CA GLN A 246 -29.68 -3.74 -16.12
C GLN A 246 -29.55 -5.02 -16.97
N LEU A 247 -30.35 -6.05 -16.70
CA LEU A 247 -30.38 -7.26 -17.49
C LEU A 247 -30.85 -6.96 -18.94
N THR A 248 -31.94 -6.21 -19.08
CA THR A 248 -32.46 -5.78 -20.40
C THR A 248 -31.42 -4.99 -21.18
N ASP A 249 -30.73 -4.04 -20.55
CA ASP A 249 -29.69 -3.25 -21.17
C ASP A 249 -28.47 -4.11 -21.58
N SER A 250 -28.13 -5.11 -20.77
CA SER A 250 -27.02 -6.05 -21.05
C SER A 250 -27.32 -7.03 -22.18
N MET A 251 -28.60 -7.27 -22.50
CA MET A 251 -29.00 -8.09 -23.65
C MET A 251 -28.87 -7.37 -25.00
N LYS A 252 -28.59 -6.07 -25.02
CA LYS A 252 -28.44 -5.25 -26.23
C LYS A 252 -27.01 -4.72 -26.42
N PRO A 253 -25.98 -5.57 -26.33
CA PRO A 253 -24.60 -5.11 -26.43
C PRO A 253 -24.27 -4.67 -27.85
N GLN A 254 -23.33 -3.71 -27.92
CA GLN A 254 -22.77 -3.29 -29.19
C GLN A 254 -21.34 -3.85 -29.33
N LYS A 255 -20.92 -4.08 -30.59
CA LYS A 255 -19.53 -4.49 -30.86
C LYS A 255 -18.57 -3.41 -30.41
N ILE A 256 -17.64 -3.77 -29.52
CA ILE A 256 -16.62 -2.85 -28.98
C ILE A 256 -15.46 -2.79 -29.98
N THR A 257 -15.08 -1.59 -30.36
CA THR A 257 -13.94 -1.31 -31.24
C THR A 257 -13.15 -0.14 -30.66
N LEU A 258 -11.92 0.05 -31.10
CA LEU A 258 -11.12 1.22 -30.70
C LEU A 258 -11.83 2.56 -30.95
N ASN A 259 -12.72 2.61 -31.95
CA ASN A 259 -13.41 3.83 -32.32
C ASN A 259 -14.53 4.22 -31.34
N ASN A 260 -15.22 3.24 -30.76
CA ASN A 260 -16.36 3.48 -29.87
C ASN A 260 -16.02 3.40 -28.37
N ILE A 261 -14.74 3.17 -28.01
CA ILE A 261 -14.28 3.37 -26.63
C ILE A 261 -14.41 4.85 -26.27
N PRO A 262 -14.95 5.20 -25.08
CA PRO A 262 -15.08 6.59 -24.63
C PRO A 262 -13.75 7.36 -24.69
N ALA A 263 -13.83 8.65 -25.05
CA ALA A 263 -12.64 9.48 -25.25
C ALA A 263 -11.84 9.65 -23.95
N GLU A 264 -12.52 9.73 -22.81
CA GLU A 264 -11.89 9.81 -21.48
C GLU A 264 -11.06 8.57 -21.22
N MET A 265 -11.61 7.37 -21.46
CA MET A 265 -10.88 6.13 -21.29
C MET A 265 -9.70 6.01 -22.25
N LYS A 266 -9.84 6.48 -23.50
CA LYS A 266 -8.70 6.52 -24.44
C LYS A 266 -7.58 7.43 -23.95
N ALA A 267 -7.92 8.57 -23.36
CA ALA A 267 -6.95 9.55 -22.86
C ALA A 267 -6.09 9.00 -21.71
N ASP A 268 -6.59 8.04 -20.96
CA ASP A 268 -5.83 7.36 -19.89
C ASP A 268 -4.77 6.38 -20.44
N TRP A 269 -4.94 5.94 -21.70
CA TRP A 269 -4.10 4.91 -22.33
C TRP A 269 -3.28 5.41 -23.50
N ILE A 270 -3.70 6.45 -24.17
CA ILE A 270 -3.01 7.01 -25.32
C ILE A 270 -2.86 8.53 -25.13
N ALA A 271 -1.63 8.98 -25.08
CA ALA A 271 -1.29 10.39 -25.01
C ALA A 271 -1.56 11.10 -26.36
N LYS A 272 -1.58 12.44 -26.34
CA LYS A 272 -1.86 13.26 -27.53
C LYS A 272 -0.84 13.07 -28.65
N ASP A 273 0.37 12.68 -28.33
CA ASP A 273 1.47 12.40 -29.28
C ASP A 273 1.42 10.97 -29.86
N GLY A 274 0.44 10.16 -29.45
CA GLY A 274 0.30 8.77 -29.87
C GLY A 274 1.01 7.75 -28.98
N THR A 275 1.76 8.19 -27.96
CA THR A 275 2.39 7.30 -26.99
C THR A 275 1.32 6.49 -26.25
N ALA A 276 1.47 5.18 -26.24
CA ALA A 276 0.54 4.27 -25.57
C ALA A 276 1.11 3.72 -24.28
N ARG A 277 0.25 3.62 -23.26
CA ARG A 277 0.55 3.08 -21.94
C ARG A 277 0.32 1.56 -21.91
N ILE A 278 1.19 0.87 -21.20
CA ILE A 278 1.07 -0.54 -20.82
C ILE A 278 1.07 -0.56 -19.30
N GLN A 279 0.07 -1.17 -18.68
CA GLN A 279 0.04 -1.36 -17.24
C GLN A 279 0.34 -2.82 -16.91
N VAL A 280 1.36 -3.04 -16.10
CA VAL A 280 1.89 -4.36 -15.75
C VAL A 280 1.54 -4.67 -14.30
N PHE A 281 0.92 -5.83 -14.09
CA PHE A 281 0.46 -6.28 -12.79
C PHE A 281 1.36 -7.40 -12.25
N PRO A 282 1.78 -7.34 -10.97
CA PRO A 282 2.56 -8.39 -10.35
C PRO A 282 1.73 -9.66 -10.12
N LYS A 283 2.36 -10.81 -10.23
CA LYS A 283 1.74 -12.10 -9.90
C LYS A 283 1.65 -12.31 -8.39
N ASP A 284 2.67 -11.87 -7.67
CA ASP A 284 2.69 -11.87 -6.21
C ASP A 284 1.95 -10.64 -5.69
N THR A 285 0.88 -10.87 -4.93
CA THR A 285 0.05 -9.84 -4.32
C THR A 285 0.50 -9.47 -2.91
N SER A 286 1.54 -10.12 -2.38
CA SER A 286 2.18 -9.71 -1.15
C SER A 286 2.82 -8.33 -1.32
N ASN A 287 2.84 -7.52 -0.27
CA ASN A 287 3.53 -6.23 -0.29
C ASN A 287 5.00 -6.37 0.13
N GLU A 288 5.57 -7.58 0.01
CA GLU A 288 6.93 -7.89 0.39
C GLU A 288 7.96 -7.17 -0.48
N PRO A 289 8.89 -6.39 0.10
CA PRO A 289 9.87 -5.61 -0.66
C PRO A 289 10.71 -6.46 -1.61
N ALA A 290 11.03 -7.69 -1.22
CA ALA A 290 11.81 -8.61 -2.05
C ALA A 290 11.02 -9.07 -3.30
N ALA A 291 9.74 -9.39 -3.16
CA ALA A 291 8.86 -9.79 -4.26
C ALA A 291 8.64 -8.63 -5.23
N LEU A 292 8.33 -7.44 -4.71
CA LEU A 292 8.17 -6.22 -5.52
C LEU A 292 9.47 -5.83 -6.22
N GLY A 293 10.62 -6.01 -5.55
CA GLY A 293 11.94 -5.78 -6.14
C GLY A 293 12.23 -6.72 -7.31
N ALA A 294 12.00 -8.03 -7.14
CA ALA A 294 12.20 -9.02 -8.18
C ALA A 294 11.28 -8.80 -9.39
N PHE A 295 10.00 -8.47 -9.13
CA PHE A 295 9.05 -8.09 -10.18
C PHE A 295 9.52 -6.84 -10.96
N SER A 296 9.95 -5.79 -10.24
CA SER A 296 10.47 -4.57 -10.86
C SER A 296 11.71 -4.84 -11.73
N ASP A 297 12.65 -5.65 -11.23
CA ASP A 297 13.86 -6.02 -11.99
C ASP A 297 13.52 -6.76 -13.28
N GLN A 298 12.55 -7.66 -13.22
CA GLN A 298 12.12 -8.43 -14.39
C GLN A 298 11.47 -7.54 -15.45
N VAL A 299 10.60 -6.60 -15.03
CA VAL A 299 9.99 -5.64 -15.96
C VAL A 299 11.04 -4.69 -16.55
N LEU A 300 11.96 -4.17 -15.72
CA LEU A 300 13.04 -3.27 -16.17
C LEU A 300 14.02 -3.95 -17.14
N ALA A 301 14.22 -5.26 -17.03
CA ALA A 301 15.03 -6.02 -17.99
C ALA A 301 14.45 -6.04 -19.40
N VAL A 302 13.12 -6.00 -19.54
CA VAL A 302 12.40 -5.97 -20.79
C VAL A 302 12.11 -4.54 -21.25
N ALA A 303 11.81 -3.64 -20.31
CA ALA A 303 11.44 -2.24 -20.53
C ALA A 303 12.21 -1.33 -19.55
N PRO A 304 13.43 -0.88 -19.90
CA PRO A 304 14.28 -0.11 -19.00
C PRO A 304 13.71 1.25 -18.57
N GLU A 305 12.79 1.81 -19.35
CA GLU A 305 12.11 3.08 -19.05
C GLU A 305 10.81 2.91 -18.27
N ALA A 306 10.56 1.70 -17.73
CA ALA A 306 9.40 1.43 -16.93
C ALA A 306 9.40 2.27 -15.63
N SER A 307 8.23 2.71 -15.20
CA SER A 307 8.02 3.49 -13.98
C SER A 307 6.82 2.93 -13.18
N GLY A 308 6.68 3.32 -11.94
CA GLY A 308 5.57 2.89 -11.10
C GLY A 308 5.94 2.81 -9.63
N ALA A 309 4.93 2.60 -8.78
CA ALA A 309 5.13 2.62 -7.33
C ALA A 309 6.23 1.65 -6.85
N PRO A 310 6.31 0.39 -7.28
CA PRO A 310 7.35 -0.55 -6.85
C PRO A 310 8.76 -0.07 -7.18
N ILE A 311 8.96 0.45 -8.39
CA ILE A 311 10.25 0.97 -8.86
C ILE A 311 10.62 2.23 -8.09
N THR A 312 9.69 3.18 -7.98
CA THR A 312 9.92 4.46 -7.28
C THR A 312 10.24 4.25 -5.80
N ILE A 313 9.50 3.39 -5.11
CA ILE A 313 9.75 3.08 -3.69
C ILE A 313 11.15 2.49 -3.50
N ARG A 314 11.53 1.55 -4.37
CA ARG A 314 12.84 0.90 -4.33
C ARG A 314 13.99 1.87 -4.59
N GLU A 315 13.91 2.65 -5.67
CA GLU A 315 14.98 3.59 -6.04
C GLU A 315 15.08 4.76 -5.06
N SER A 316 13.95 5.26 -4.56
CA SER A 316 13.95 6.23 -3.46
C SER A 316 14.59 5.66 -2.20
N GLY A 317 14.27 4.42 -1.84
CA GLY A 317 14.88 3.74 -0.71
C GLY A 317 16.40 3.61 -0.85
N ARG A 318 16.89 3.22 -2.01
CA ARG A 318 18.34 3.13 -2.31
C ARG A 318 19.01 4.51 -2.20
N THR A 319 18.39 5.55 -2.76
CA THR A 319 18.91 6.91 -2.70
C THR A 319 18.97 7.42 -1.25
N ILE A 320 17.94 7.14 -0.45
CA ILE A 320 17.90 7.50 0.97
C ILE A 320 19.03 6.80 1.73
N VAL A 321 19.16 5.49 1.60
CA VAL A 321 20.20 4.72 2.29
C VAL A 321 21.59 5.22 1.89
N LYS A 322 21.84 5.44 0.61
CA LYS A 322 23.11 6.01 0.09
C LYS A 322 23.39 7.37 0.73
N ALA A 323 22.41 8.27 0.75
CA ALA A 323 22.53 9.59 1.33
C ALA A 323 22.87 9.56 2.84
N PHE A 324 22.25 8.66 3.61
CA PHE A 324 22.56 8.50 5.03
C PHE A 324 23.96 7.92 5.26
N ILE A 325 24.38 6.95 4.45
CA ILE A 325 25.74 6.39 4.54
C ILE A 325 26.79 7.48 4.22
N GLU A 326 26.60 8.22 3.13
CA GLU A 326 27.50 9.32 2.74
C GLU A 326 27.58 10.41 3.83
N ALA A 327 26.44 10.85 4.35
CA ALA A 327 26.38 11.83 5.42
C ALA A 327 27.06 11.32 6.70
N GLY A 328 26.80 10.06 7.07
CA GLY A 328 27.42 9.41 8.24
C GLY A 328 28.95 9.32 8.12
N VAL A 329 29.44 8.89 6.97
CA VAL A 329 30.89 8.78 6.71
C VAL A 329 31.55 10.17 6.73
N LEU A 330 30.97 11.16 6.05
CA LEU A 330 31.49 12.53 6.03
C LEU A 330 31.51 13.15 7.42
N SER A 331 30.43 12.99 8.20
CA SER A 331 30.34 13.47 9.58
C SER A 331 31.38 12.78 10.47
N PHE A 332 31.55 11.48 10.34
CA PHE A 332 32.56 10.75 11.10
C PHE A 332 33.98 11.23 10.80
N ILE A 333 34.31 11.42 9.51
CA ILE A 333 35.61 11.97 9.09
C ILE A 333 35.82 13.38 9.67
N ALA A 334 34.81 14.25 9.60
CA ALA A 334 34.87 15.60 10.14
C ALA A 334 35.12 15.60 11.66
N ILE A 335 34.42 14.71 12.40
CA ILE A 335 34.62 14.57 13.86
C ILE A 335 36.04 14.07 14.16
N VAL A 336 36.54 13.08 13.43
CA VAL A 336 37.92 12.58 13.60
C VAL A 336 38.94 13.71 13.38
N LEU A 337 38.80 14.46 12.28
CA LEU A 337 39.69 15.57 11.96
C LEU A 337 39.66 16.66 13.04
N LEU A 338 38.45 17.05 13.48
CA LEU A 338 38.29 18.04 14.54
C LEU A 338 38.95 17.56 15.85
N LEU A 339 38.73 16.32 16.24
CA LEU A 339 39.34 15.75 17.46
C LEU A 339 40.88 15.66 17.33
N LEU A 340 41.42 15.32 16.16
CA LEU A 340 42.87 15.31 15.92
C LEU A 340 43.47 16.71 16.08
N VAL A 341 42.81 17.76 15.60
CA VAL A 341 43.26 19.17 15.76
C VAL A 341 43.21 19.58 17.23
N VAL A 342 42.13 19.23 17.95
CA VAL A 342 41.95 19.64 19.35
C VAL A 342 42.83 18.82 20.30
N LEU A 343 42.82 17.51 20.23
CA LEU A 343 43.52 16.60 21.15
C LEU A 343 45.00 16.39 20.80
N ARG A 344 45.35 16.61 19.53
CA ARG A 344 46.73 16.48 19.01
C ARG A 344 47.40 15.10 19.27
N ARG A 345 46.68 14.14 19.82
CA ARG A 345 47.17 12.79 20.15
C ARG A 345 46.19 11.76 19.58
N PRO A 346 46.63 10.95 18.57
CA PRO A 346 45.73 9.98 17.94
C PRO A 346 45.15 8.94 18.91
N GLY A 347 45.91 8.56 19.97
CA GLY A 347 45.44 7.63 20.97
C GLY A 347 44.27 8.15 21.80
N ASP A 348 44.22 9.45 22.05
CA ASP A 348 43.11 10.06 22.79
C ASP A 348 41.89 10.20 21.89
N VAL A 349 42.06 10.49 20.60
CA VAL A 349 40.99 10.48 19.61
C VAL A 349 40.29 9.11 19.55
N VAL A 350 41.08 8.03 19.46
CA VAL A 350 40.53 6.65 19.44
C VAL A 350 39.75 6.35 20.72
N ARG A 351 40.27 6.75 21.90
CA ARG A 351 39.59 6.54 23.18
C ARG A 351 38.26 7.30 23.26
N THR A 352 38.21 8.50 22.72
CA THR A 352 36.98 9.34 22.68
C THR A 352 35.95 8.80 21.69
N LEU A 353 36.40 8.27 20.54
CA LEU A 353 35.51 7.76 19.52
C LEU A 353 35.01 6.35 19.82
N ALA A 354 35.74 5.53 20.57
CA ALA A 354 35.35 4.14 20.82
C ALA A 354 33.94 3.98 21.44
N PRO A 355 33.55 4.75 22.49
CA PRO A 355 32.17 4.70 23.00
C PRO A 355 31.13 5.17 22.00
N LEU A 356 31.45 6.19 21.18
CA LEU A 356 30.53 6.70 20.16
C LEU A 356 30.27 5.66 19.07
N VAL A 357 31.31 5.01 18.56
CA VAL A 357 31.20 3.93 17.58
C VAL A 357 30.43 2.75 18.15
N LEU A 358 30.72 2.37 19.39
CA LEU A 358 29.98 1.30 20.09
C LEU A 358 28.49 1.64 20.21
N ALA A 359 28.17 2.86 20.67
CA ALA A 359 26.78 3.31 20.79
C ALA A 359 26.07 3.27 19.41
N GLY A 360 26.72 3.77 18.35
CA GLY A 360 26.20 3.72 16.99
C GLY A 360 25.91 2.29 16.51
N LEU A 361 26.86 1.36 16.72
CA LEU A 361 26.67 -0.05 16.37
C LEU A 361 25.54 -0.71 17.15
N LEU A 362 25.44 -0.45 18.46
CA LEU A 362 24.35 -0.99 19.28
C LEU A 362 22.99 -0.43 18.86
N THR A 363 22.92 0.86 18.50
CA THR A 363 21.69 1.49 18.02
C THR A 363 21.25 0.90 16.65
N LEU A 364 22.18 0.60 15.78
CA LEU A 364 21.86 -0.03 14.49
C LEU A 364 21.44 -1.50 14.65
N ALA A 365 21.90 -2.17 15.69
CA ALA A 365 21.62 -3.58 15.94
C ALA A 365 20.30 -3.81 16.73
N SER A 366 19.72 -2.75 17.33
CA SER A 366 18.47 -2.80 18.10
C SER A 366 17.23 -2.69 17.20
#